data_bde0e6f616860aec512ba42ec5f19380
#
_entry.id   bde0e6f616860aec512ba42ec5f19380
#
_cell.length_a   1.000
_cell.length_b   1.000
_cell.length_c   1.000
_cell.angle_alpha   90.00
_cell.angle_beta   90.00
_cell.angle_gamma   90.00
#
_symmetry.space_group_name_H-M   'P 1'
#
loop_
_entity.id
_entity.type
_entity.pdbx_description
1 polymer ?
#
loop_
_entity_poly.entity_id
_entity_poly.type
_entity_poly.pdbx_seq_one_letter_code
_entity_poly.pdbx_strand_id
1 'polypeptide(L)'
;MYIVVTGAAGFVGANLVKALNARGKSNIIAVDNLSRADKFKNLVDCQIADYFDKEEFIQMIADHQFSGDVSTIFHQGACSDTRETDGRYMMQNNYRYSVELLDFCQDQSIPLIYASSAAVYGAGKVFKESPEFESPLNVYGYSKLLFDQHVRSRAREFRSQVVG
;
A
#
# COMPACT_ATOMS: atom_id res chain seq x y z
N MET A 1 20.01 -1.93 2.11
CA MET A 1 18.63 -2.34 1.76
C MET A 1 17.68 -1.20 2.09
N TYR A 2 16.74 -0.92 1.24
CA TYR A 2 15.75 0.15 1.37
C TYR A 2 14.48 -0.29 2.09
N ILE A 3 13.85 0.64 2.77
CA ILE A 3 12.44 0.53 3.19
C ILE A 3 11.61 1.28 2.16
N VAL A 4 10.62 0.64 1.58
CA VAL A 4 9.70 1.30 0.63
C VAL A 4 8.42 1.71 1.35
N VAL A 5 7.98 2.95 1.13
CA VAL A 5 6.69 3.44 1.62
C VAL A 5 5.90 3.94 0.42
N THR A 6 4.85 3.22 0.03
CA THR A 6 3.92 3.71 -0.99
C THR A 6 2.83 4.57 -0.37
N GLY A 7 2.30 5.53 -1.13
CA GLY A 7 1.43 6.56 -0.56
C GLY A 7 2.17 7.50 0.39
N ALA A 8 3.49 7.63 0.20
CA ALA A 8 4.40 8.33 1.11
C ALA A 8 4.05 9.81 1.30
N ALA A 9 3.49 10.47 0.28
CA ALA A 9 3.07 11.87 0.36
C ALA A 9 1.63 12.04 0.90
N GLY A 10 0.94 10.94 1.24
CA GLY A 10 -0.34 10.96 1.93
C GLY A 10 -0.18 11.18 3.44
N PHE A 11 -1.30 11.38 4.14
CA PHE A 11 -1.29 11.62 5.60
C PHE A 11 -0.64 10.46 6.37
N VAL A 12 -1.06 9.23 6.14
CA VAL A 12 -0.53 8.05 6.86
C VAL A 12 0.92 7.79 6.45
N GLY A 13 1.20 7.76 5.13
CA GLY A 13 2.54 7.47 4.61
C GLY A 13 3.60 8.45 5.10
N ALA A 14 3.32 9.75 5.07
CA ALA A 14 4.27 10.78 5.53
C ALA A 14 4.55 10.67 7.04
N ASN A 15 3.53 10.40 7.86
CA ASN A 15 3.74 10.19 9.29
C ASN A 15 4.54 8.89 9.57
N LEU A 16 4.37 7.87 8.75
CA LEU A 16 5.19 6.65 8.83
C LEU A 16 6.65 6.94 8.47
N VAL A 17 6.91 7.69 7.39
CA VAL A 17 8.28 8.12 7.03
C VAL A 17 8.92 8.89 8.17
N LYS A 18 8.22 9.86 8.76
CA LYS A 18 8.70 10.62 9.93
C LYS A 18 9.01 9.73 11.12
N ALA A 19 8.15 8.76 11.41
CA ALA A 19 8.36 7.81 12.50
C ALA A 19 9.56 6.89 12.26
N LEU A 20 9.83 6.50 11.01
CA LEU A 20 11.02 5.77 10.61
C LEU A 20 12.28 6.64 10.76
N ASN A 21 12.23 7.90 10.30
CA ASN A 21 13.32 8.85 10.49
C ASN A 21 13.66 9.07 11.95
N ALA A 22 12.67 9.21 12.82
CA ALA A 22 12.86 9.32 14.28
C ALA A 22 13.55 8.09 14.89
N ARG A 23 13.52 6.94 14.20
CA ARG A 23 14.26 5.71 14.56
C ARG A 23 15.60 5.56 13.83
N GLY A 24 16.08 6.64 13.21
CA GLY A 24 17.37 6.66 12.50
C GLY A 24 17.34 5.94 11.14
N LYS A 25 16.16 5.70 10.56
CA LYS A 25 16.02 5.11 9.23
C LYS A 25 15.85 6.20 8.19
N SER A 26 16.81 6.35 7.28
CA SER A 26 16.75 7.31 6.16
C SER A 26 16.88 6.63 4.79
N ASN A 27 17.24 5.35 4.73
CA ASN A 27 17.23 4.57 3.49
C ASN A 27 15.79 4.22 3.09
N ILE A 28 14.99 5.24 2.83
CA ILE A 28 13.58 5.13 2.53
C ILE A 28 13.35 5.53 1.07
N ILE A 29 12.72 4.67 0.30
CA ILE A 29 12.16 5.00 -1.01
C ILE A 29 10.71 5.44 -0.80
N ALA A 30 10.44 6.70 -1.10
CA ALA A 30 9.10 7.26 -1.08
C ALA A 30 8.42 7.06 -2.44
N VAL A 31 7.28 6.39 -2.47
CA VAL A 31 6.52 6.15 -3.69
C VAL A 31 5.14 6.80 -3.57
N ASP A 32 4.81 7.70 -4.49
CA ASP A 32 3.49 8.34 -4.54
C ASP A 32 3.24 8.89 -5.94
N ASN A 33 2.05 9.43 -6.20
CA ASN A 33 1.85 10.36 -7.30
C ASN A 33 1.70 11.78 -6.72
N LEU A 34 2.39 12.75 -7.30
CA LEU A 34 2.24 14.16 -6.95
C LEU A 34 1.29 14.87 -7.93
N SER A 35 0.28 14.17 -8.44
CA SER A 35 -0.76 14.77 -9.30
C SER A 35 -1.46 15.95 -8.63
N ARG A 36 -1.56 15.94 -7.31
CA ARG A 36 -1.86 17.09 -6.47
C ARG A 36 -0.55 17.65 -5.91
N ALA A 37 -0.06 18.72 -6.51
CA ALA A 37 1.26 19.29 -6.20
C ALA A 37 1.44 19.62 -4.71
N ASP A 38 0.37 20.04 -4.01
CA ASP A 38 0.39 20.40 -2.58
C ASP A 38 0.80 19.26 -1.65
N LYS A 39 0.73 18.00 -2.10
CA LYS A 39 1.16 16.82 -1.33
C LYS A 39 2.65 16.84 -0.96
N PHE A 40 3.50 17.54 -1.73
CA PHE A 40 4.93 17.65 -1.40
C PHE A 40 5.17 18.18 0.02
N LYS A 41 4.27 19.01 0.54
CA LYS A 41 4.37 19.60 1.89
C LYS A 41 4.46 18.56 2.99
N ASN A 42 3.91 17.37 2.76
CA ASN A 42 3.95 16.26 3.71
C ASN A 42 5.33 15.59 3.79
N LEU A 43 6.18 15.78 2.77
CA LEU A 43 7.51 15.18 2.67
C LEU A 43 8.66 16.17 2.93
N VAL A 44 8.40 17.46 3.04
CA VAL A 44 9.44 18.51 3.17
C VAL A 44 10.39 18.28 4.34
N ASP A 45 9.88 17.78 5.45
CA ASP A 45 10.62 17.50 6.67
C ASP A 45 10.98 16.00 6.83
N CYS A 46 10.83 15.21 5.77
CA CYS A 46 11.21 13.81 5.73
C CYS A 46 12.60 13.60 5.14
N GLN A 47 13.36 12.68 5.73
CA GLN A 47 14.64 12.20 5.16
C GLN A 47 14.34 10.93 4.36
N ILE A 48 14.48 11.01 3.05
CA ILE A 48 14.29 9.89 2.12
C ILE A 48 15.55 9.72 1.26
N ALA A 49 15.80 8.50 0.82
CA ALA A 49 16.90 8.20 -0.09
C ALA A 49 16.54 8.54 -1.53
N ASP A 50 15.28 8.28 -1.92
CA ASP A 50 14.79 8.58 -3.26
C ASP A 50 13.27 8.68 -3.29
N TYR A 51 12.73 9.23 -4.40
CA TYR A 51 11.32 9.34 -4.71
C TYR A 51 11.04 8.79 -6.10
N PHE A 52 9.99 7.97 -6.21
CA PHE A 52 9.49 7.49 -7.50
C PHE A 52 7.98 7.77 -7.63
N ASP A 53 7.55 8.08 -8.85
CA ASP A 53 6.14 8.01 -9.19
C ASP A 53 5.65 6.57 -9.09
N LYS A 54 4.40 6.37 -8.68
CA LYS A 54 3.83 5.02 -8.46
C LYS A 54 3.84 4.15 -9.72
N GLU A 55 3.62 4.74 -10.91
CA GLU A 55 3.62 4.00 -12.18
C GLU A 55 5.06 3.62 -12.58
N GLU A 56 6.01 4.51 -12.37
CA GLU A 56 7.43 4.23 -12.57
C GLU A 56 7.88 3.10 -11.65
N PHE A 57 7.56 3.21 -10.36
CA PHE A 57 7.97 2.21 -9.36
C PHE A 57 7.45 0.81 -9.67
N ILE A 58 6.17 0.68 -10.06
CA ILE A 58 5.61 -0.65 -10.39
C ILE A 58 6.25 -1.24 -11.65
N GLN A 59 6.61 -0.41 -12.63
CA GLN A 59 7.36 -0.86 -13.80
C GLN A 59 8.77 -1.33 -13.44
N MET A 60 9.48 -0.58 -12.58
CA MET A 60 10.81 -0.97 -12.09
C MET A 60 10.79 -2.29 -11.32
N ILE A 61 9.72 -2.56 -10.56
CA ILE A 61 9.48 -3.86 -9.91
C ILE A 61 9.33 -4.97 -10.95
N ALA A 62 8.49 -4.76 -11.96
CA ALA A 62 8.27 -5.73 -13.03
C ALA A 62 9.57 -6.04 -13.81
N ASP A 63 10.45 -5.04 -13.95
CA ASP A 63 11.75 -5.15 -14.58
C ASP A 63 12.86 -5.69 -13.65
N HIS A 64 12.51 -6.13 -12.44
CA HIS A 64 13.43 -6.67 -11.42
C HIS A 64 14.55 -5.71 -10.97
N GLN A 65 14.37 -4.39 -11.12
CA GLN A 65 15.40 -3.40 -10.80
C GLN A 65 15.71 -3.28 -9.29
N PHE A 66 14.79 -3.74 -8.42
CA PHE A 66 14.96 -3.73 -6.96
C PHE A 66 15.26 -5.11 -6.35
N SER A 67 15.68 -6.09 -7.14
CA SER A 67 15.96 -7.43 -6.63
C SER A 67 17.10 -7.41 -5.60
N GLY A 68 16.81 -7.86 -4.38
CA GLY A 68 17.77 -7.91 -3.28
C GLY A 68 18.04 -6.59 -2.54
N ASP A 69 17.46 -5.46 -2.99
CA ASP A 69 17.74 -4.14 -2.42
C ASP A 69 16.70 -3.66 -1.41
N VAL A 70 15.51 -4.29 -1.37
CA VAL A 70 14.40 -3.91 -0.49
C VAL A 70 14.34 -4.82 0.73
N SER A 71 14.19 -4.24 1.91
CA SER A 71 14.05 -4.97 3.19
C SER A 71 12.61 -5.10 3.65
N THR A 72 11.74 -4.16 3.32
CA THR A 72 10.33 -4.12 3.76
C THR A 72 9.54 -3.16 2.89
N ILE A 73 8.30 -3.48 2.60
CA ILE A 73 7.36 -2.56 1.94
C ILE A 73 6.20 -2.22 2.90
N PHE A 74 6.00 -0.92 3.13
CA PHE A 74 4.81 -0.36 3.75
C PHE A 74 3.89 0.18 2.66
N HIS A 75 2.84 -0.54 2.35
CA HIS A 75 1.91 -0.19 1.28
C HIS A 75 0.71 0.58 1.84
N GLN A 76 0.81 1.93 1.81
CA GLN A 76 -0.24 2.85 2.23
C GLN A 76 -0.92 3.54 1.04
N GLY A 77 -0.39 3.33 -0.18
CA GLY A 77 -0.88 3.95 -1.40
C GLY A 77 -2.23 3.37 -1.83
N ALA A 78 -3.20 4.24 -2.01
CA ALA A 78 -4.52 3.91 -2.57
C ALA A 78 -5.23 5.18 -3.05
N CYS A 79 -6.19 5.04 -3.95
CA CYS A 79 -7.27 6.02 -4.06
C CYS A 79 -8.20 5.80 -2.86
N SER A 80 -8.27 6.77 -1.95
CA SER A 80 -9.09 6.70 -0.74
C SER A 80 -10.41 7.47 -0.85
N ASP A 81 -10.74 8.01 -2.03
CA ASP A 81 -12.03 8.70 -2.24
C ASP A 81 -13.16 7.66 -2.30
N THR A 82 -13.96 7.63 -1.25
CA THR A 82 -15.11 6.73 -1.14
C THR A 82 -16.27 7.11 -2.07
N ARG A 83 -16.20 8.26 -2.73
CA ARG A 83 -17.18 8.77 -3.70
C ARG A 83 -16.75 8.52 -5.15
N GLU A 84 -15.56 7.97 -5.38
CA GLU A 84 -15.11 7.61 -6.73
C GLU A 84 -16.09 6.61 -7.37
N THR A 85 -16.50 6.90 -8.59
CA THR A 85 -17.46 6.09 -9.34
C THR A 85 -16.83 5.30 -10.48
N ASP A 86 -15.59 5.62 -10.86
CA ASP A 86 -14.85 4.82 -11.85
C ASP A 86 -14.33 3.53 -11.18
N GLY A 87 -15.13 2.48 -11.27
CA GLY A 87 -14.77 1.17 -10.73
C GLY A 87 -13.53 0.56 -11.39
N ARG A 88 -13.27 0.83 -12.68
CA ARG A 88 -12.08 0.33 -13.38
C ARG A 88 -10.82 0.97 -12.80
N TYR A 89 -10.81 2.29 -12.68
CA TYR A 89 -9.73 3.03 -12.04
C TYR A 89 -9.47 2.54 -10.62
N MET A 90 -10.54 2.39 -9.81
CA MET A 90 -10.44 1.93 -8.44
C MET A 90 -9.81 0.54 -8.34
N MET A 91 -10.26 -0.39 -9.18
CA MET A 91 -9.73 -1.76 -9.19
C MET A 91 -8.28 -1.82 -9.67
N GLN A 92 -7.92 -1.04 -10.70
CA GLN A 92 -6.54 -0.98 -11.17
C GLN A 92 -5.62 -0.39 -10.10
N ASN A 93 -6.03 0.74 -9.52
CA ASN A 93 -5.20 1.51 -8.59
C ASN A 93 -5.06 0.86 -7.20
N ASN A 94 -6.14 0.25 -6.68
CA ASN A 94 -6.14 -0.28 -5.31
C ASN A 94 -5.93 -1.79 -5.26
N TYR A 95 -6.55 -2.55 -6.17
CA TYR A 95 -6.47 -4.01 -6.11
C TYR A 95 -5.29 -4.53 -6.94
N ARG A 96 -5.23 -4.23 -8.26
CA ARG A 96 -4.17 -4.77 -9.13
C ARG A 96 -2.77 -4.33 -8.69
N TYR A 97 -2.61 -3.05 -8.43
CA TYR A 97 -1.35 -2.51 -7.90
C TYR A 97 -0.89 -3.24 -6.62
N SER A 98 -1.83 -3.48 -5.69
CA SER A 98 -1.52 -4.22 -4.44
C SER A 98 -1.13 -5.68 -4.70
N VAL A 99 -1.76 -6.34 -5.68
CA VAL A 99 -1.42 -7.72 -6.06
C VAL A 99 -0.01 -7.78 -6.65
N GLU A 100 0.36 -6.86 -7.53
CA GLU A 100 1.70 -6.80 -8.12
C GLU A 100 2.79 -6.58 -7.05
N LEU A 101 2.52 -5.70 -6.07
CA LEU A 101 3.41 -5.51 -4.92
C LEU A 101 3.52 -6.78 -4.06
N LEU A 102 2.41 -7.45 -3.81
CA LEU A 102 2.39 -8.70 -3.04
C LEU A 102 3.21 -9.77 -3.74
N ASP A 103 3.01 -9.97 -5.04
CA ASP A 103 3.73 -10.98 -5.81
C ASP A 103 5.24 -10.70 -5.79
N PHE A 104 5.67 -9.46 -6.02
CA PHE A 104 7.07 -9.06 -5.87
C PHE A 104 7.61 -9.34 -4.46
N CYS A 105 6.85 -9.00 -3.42
CA CYS A 105 7.26 -9.26 -2.04
C CYS A 105 7.46 -10.74 -1.77
N GLN A 106 6.58 -11.60 -2.29
CA GLN A 106 6.68 -13.04 -2.09
C GLN A 106 7.83 -13.64 -2.90
N ASP A 107 8.06 -13.19 -4.13
CA ASP A 107 9.16 -13.64 -4.98
C ASP A 107 10.53 -13.29 -4.38
N GLN A 108 10.65 -12.12 -3.78
CA GLN A 108 11.89 -11.63 -3.15
C GLN A 108 11.98 -11.94 -1.64
N SER A 109 10.98 -12.61 -1.06
CA SER A 109 10.89 -12.88 0.38
C SER A 109 10.94 -11.61 1.25
N ILE A 110 10.27 -10.55 0.80
CA ILE A 110 10.19 -9.22 1.45
C ILE A 110 8.92 -9.14 2.28
N PRO A 111 8.97 -8.75 3.57
CA PRO A 111 7.77 -8.45 4.36
C PRO A 111 6.93 -7.32 3.76
N LEU A 112 5.61 -7.53 3.71
CA LEU A 112 4.62 -6.54 3.26
C LEU A 112 3.68 -6.17 4.41
N ILE A 113 3.61 -4.88 4.73
CA ILE A 113 2.61 -4.32 5.63
C ILE A 113 1.72 -3.39 4.82
N TYR A 114 0.42 -3.68 4.74
CA TYR A 114 -0.49 -2.90 3.91
C TYR A 114 -1.68 -2.34 4.68
N ALA A 115 -2.24 -1.23 4.21
CA ALA A 115 -3.45 -0.66 4.77
C ALA A 115 -4.69 -1.31 4.15
N SER A 116 -5.43 -2.08 4.95
CA SER A 116 -6.83 -2.39 4.68
C SER A 116 -7.73 -1.20 5.07
N SER A 117 -9.00 -1.38 5.30
CA SER A 117 -9.91 -0.29 5.63
C SER A 117 -11.12 -0.78 6.43
N ALA A 118 -11.59 0.03 7.38
CA ALA A 118 -12.88 -0.19 8.04
C ALA A 118 -14.07 -0.15 7.03
N ALA A 119 -13.89 0.45 5.84
CA ALA A 119 -14.90 0.45 4.79
C ALA A 119 -15.27 -0.96 4.27
N VAL A 120 -14.46 -1.97 4.56
CA VAL A 120 -14.76 -3.38 4.22
C VAL A 120 -15.98 -3.90 4.99
N TYR A 121 -16.28 -3.33 6.16
CA TYR A 121 -17.42 -3.74 7.01
C TYR A 121 -18.72 -2.97 6.74
N GLY A 122 -18.67 -1.95 5.90
CA GLY A 122 -19.85 -1.20 5.47
C GLY A 122 -20.61 -0.52 6.62
N ALA A 123 -21.95 -0.60 6.57
CA ALA A 123 -22.85 0.00 7.56
C ALA A 123 -23.49 -1.04 8.50
N GLY A 124 -22.80 -2.12 8.80
CA GLY A 124 -23.26 -3.14 9.72
C GLY A 124 -23.45 -2.62 11.16
N LYS A 125 -24.18 -3.37 11.98
CA LYS A 125 -24.37 -3.04 13.40
C LYS A 125 -23.26 -3.61 14.28
N VAL A 126 -22.48 -4.56 13.77
CA VAL A 126 -21.40 -5.23 14.48
C VAL A 126 -20.11 -4.95 13.72
N PHE A 127 -19.17 -4.32 14.40
CA PHE A 127 -17.84 -4.01 13.87
C PHE A 127 -16.82 -4.94 14.53
N LYS A 128 -16.56 -6.04 13.84
CA LYS A 128 -15.58 -7.05 14.23
C LYS A 128 -14.72 -7.39 13.02
N GLU A 129 -13.44 -7.61 13.23
CA GLU A 129 -12.49 -8.08 12.22
C GLU A 129 -12.72 -9.56 11.92
N SER A 130 -13.87 -9.86 11.28
CA SER A 130 -14.27 -11.21 10.91
C SER A 130 -14.98 -11.21 9.56
N PRO A 131 -14.72 -12.18 8.66
CA PRO A 131 -15.28 -12.23 7.31
C PRO A 131 -16.82 -12.18 7.26
N GLU A 132 -17.50 -12.67 8.27
CA GLU A 132 -18.97 -12.67 8.34
C GLU A 132 -19.59 -11.26 8.42
N PHE A 133 -18.78 -10.25 8.79
CA PHE A 133 -19.23 -8.85 8.90
C PHE A 133 -18.79 -8.00 7.71
N GLU A 134 -18.07 -8.57 6.75
CA GLU A 134 -17.60 -7.85 5.56
C GLU A 134 -18.74 -7.59 4.59
N SER A 135 -19.08 -6.30 4.39
CA SER A 135 -20.20 -5.87 3.52
C SER A 135 -19.95 -4.44 3.00
N PRO A 136 -18.98 -4.23 2.12
CA PRO A 136 -18.62 -2.89 1.65
C PRO A 136 -19.77 -2.22 0.90
N LEU A 137 -19.91 -0.89 1.08
CA LEU A 137 -20.98 -0.10 0.48
C LEU A 137 -20.59 0.61 -0.82
N ASN A 138 -19.31 0.61 -1.16
CA ASN A 138 -18.80 1.30 -2.34
C ASN A 138 -17.61 0.54 -2.93
N VAL A 139 -17.20 0.96 -4.14
CA VAL A 139 -16.11 0.30 -4.86
C VAL A 139 -14.75 0.45 -4.16
N TYR A 140 -14.55 1.53 -3.38
CA TYR A 140 -13.36 1.66 -2.55
C TYR A 140 -13.27 0.54 -1.50
N GLY A 141 -14.31 0.38 -0.68
CA GLY A 141 -14.37 -0.70 0.30
C GLY A 141 -14.25 -2.09 -0.33
N TYR A 142 -14.90 -2.29 -1.49
CA TYR A 142 -14.80 -3.54 -2.24
C TYR A 142 -13.37 -3.79 -2.75
N SER A 143 -12.66 -2.78 -3.25
CA SER A 143 -11.28 -2.94 -3.72
C SER A 143 -10.33 -3.39 -2.60
N LYS A 144 -10.54 -2.88 -1.38
CA LYS A 144 -9.79 -3.28 -0.19
C LYS A 144 -10.16 -4.69 0.26
N LEU A 145 -11.45 -5.00 0.34
CA LEU A 145 -11.93 -6.34 0.68
C LEU A 145 -11.40 -7.39 -0.28
N LEU A 146 -11.42 -7.14 -1.58
CA LEU A 146 -10.95 -8.10 -2.56
C LEU A 146 -9.44 -8.39 -2.40
N PHE A 147 -8.65 -7.38 -2.04
CA PHE A 147 -7.23 -7.60 -1.72
C PHE A 147 -7.05 -8.40 -0.43
N ASP A 148 -7.82 -8.11 0.63
CA ASP A 148 -7.80 -8.90 1.87
C ASP A 148 -8.17 -10.37 1.62
N GLN A 149 -9.18 -10.62 0.77
CA GLN A 149 -9.57 -11.98 0.36
C GLN A 149 -8.45 -12.66 -0.44
N HIS A 150 -7.79 -11.94 -1.35
CA HIS A 150 -6.65 -12.45 -2.11
C HIS A 150 -5.49 -12.85 -1.18
N VAL A 151 -5.13 -11.99 -0.22
CA VAL A 151 -4.11 -12.30 0.79
C VAL A 151 -4.49 -13.54 1.60
N ARG A 152 -5.72 -13.61 2.11
CA ARG A 152 -6.20 -14.75 2.91
C ARG A 152 -6.19 -16.08 2.13
N SER A 153 -6.58 -16.04 0.85
CA SER A 153 -6.62 -17.25 0.01
C SER A 153 -5.25 -17.86 -0.24
N ARG A 154 -4.20 -17.02 -0.26
CA ARG A 154 -2.82 -17.42 -0.53
C ARG A 154 -1.93 -17.53 0.71
N ALA A 155 -2.46 -17.27 1.91
CA ALA A 155 -1.66 -17.15 3.14
C ALA A 155 -0.77 -18.37 3.44
N ARG A 156 -1.17 -19.57 3.00
CA ARG A 156 -0.39 -20.82 3.17
C ARG A 156 0.81 -20.93 2.24
N GLU A 157 0.86 -20.13 1.19
CA GLU A 157 1.91 -20.14 0.15
C GLU A 157 2.98 -19.06 0.41
N PHE A 158 2.76 -18.18 1.38
CA PHE A 158 3.63 -17.04 1.62
C PHE A 158 5.02 -17.46 2.14
N ARG A 159 6.03 -16.85 1.52
CA ARG A 159 7.46 -17.00 1.87
C ARG A 159 7.94 -15.93 2.83
N SER A 160 7.21 -14.82 2.93
CA SER A 160 7.50 -13.69 3.82
C SER A 160 6.24 -13.24 4.54
N GLN A 161 6.41 -12.48 5.62
CA GLN A 161 5.31 -11.96 6.41
C GLN A 161 4.45 -10.98 5.61
N VAL A 162 3.13 -11.16 5.69
CA VAL A 162 2.13 -10.22 5.15
C VAL A 162 1.18 -9.83 6.29
N VAL A 163 1.01 -8.51 6.50
CA VAL A 163 0.16 -7.95 7.56
C VAL A 163 -0.74 -6.87 6.96
N GLY A 164 -2.07 -7.00 7.18
CA GLY A 164 -3.08 -6.02 6.82
C GLY A 164 -3.69 -5.33 8.01
#